data_cc159056cb556d27c54c2eb0a7f82346
#
_entry.id   cc159056cb556d27c54c2eb0a7f82346
#
_cell.length_a   1.000
_cell.length_b   1.000
_cell.length_c   1.000
_cell.angle_alpha   90.00
_cell.angle_beta   90.00
_cell.angle_gamma   90.00
#
_symmetry.space_group_name_H-M   'P 1'
#
loop_
_entity.id
_entity.type
_entity.pdbx_description
1 polymer ?
#
loop_
_entity_poly.entity_id
_entity_poly.type
_entity_poly.pdbx_seq_one_letter_code
_entity_poly.pdbx_strand_id
1 'polypeptide(L)'
;MTIRVLAICCYLLCIVLFSGCAAGKVSVWREYKVYCGMSSKHGEVSEDAWQRFCDKHVSAAFPDGYTVLDATGYWRSGTDAAAKERAKVILIVAPADAREKVLSVARQYRKDFDQSVVLVSCSEAETVVVSAKDADGK
;
A
#
# COMPACT_ATOMS: atom_id res chain seq x y z
N MET A 1 56.03 -13.63 -26.63
CA MET A 1 55.40 -12.31 -26.33
C MET A 1 53.89 -12.30 -26.66
N THR A 2 53.39 -13.21 -27.48
CA THR A 2 52.00 -13.27 -27.97
C THR A 2 50.97 -13.86 -26.99
N ILE A 3 51.33 -14.82 -26.14
CA ILE A 3 50.40 -15.52 -25.22
C ILE A 3 49.98 -14.61 -24.05
N ARG A 4 50.88 -13.75 -23.56
CA ARG A 4 50.61 -12.83 -22.42
C ARG A 4 49.64 -11.70 -22.83
N VAL A 5 49.73 -11.23 -24.06
CA VAL A 5 48.81 -10.19 -24.59
C VAL A 5 47.42 -10.73 -24.78
N LEU A 6 47.27 -11.99 -25.25
CA LEU A 6 45.98 -12.65 -25.41
C LEU A 6 45.26 -12.87 -24.08
N ALA A 7 46.00 -13.25 -23.03
CA ALA A 7 45.43 -13.43 -21.68
C ALA A 7 44.93 -12.11 -21.06
N ILE A 8 45.65 -11.01 -21.27
CA ILE A 8 45.24 -9.69 -20.78
C ILE A 8 44.01 -9.18 -21.53
N CYS A 9 43.91 -9.38 -22.84
CA CYS A 9 42.71 -9.05 -23.60
C CYS A 9 41.48 -9.85 -23.18
N CYS A 10 41.59 -11.15 -22.91
CA CYS A 10 40.49 -11.96 -22.36
C CYS A 10 40.07 -11.49 -20.98
N TYR A 11 41.01 -11.10 -20.12
CA TYR A 11 40.68 -10.63 -18.76
C TYR A 11 39.94 -9.28 -18.79
N LEU A 12 40.35 -8.36 -19.67
CA LEU A 12 39.69 -7.07 -19.88
C LEU A 12 38.33 -7.23 -20.53
N LEU A 13 38.15 -8.19 -21.44
CA LEU A 13 36.84 -8.48 -22.07
C LEU A 13 35.84 -9.09 -21.07
N CYS A 14 36.31 -9.93 -20.13
CA CYS A 14 35.45 -10.46 -19.05
C CYS A 14 34.98 -9.39 -18.07
N ILE A 15 35.78 -8.35 -17.78
CA ILE A 15 35.39 -7.27 -16.86
C ILE A 15 34.26 -6.41 -17.47
N VAL A 16 34.25 -6.21 -18.79
CA VAL A 16 33.20 -5.42 -19.47
C VAL A 16 31.86 -6.14 -19.51
N LEU A 17 31.85 -7.47 -19.50
CA LEU A 17 30.61 -8.27 -19.52
C LEU A 17 29.93 -8.35 -18.13
N PHE A 18 30.59 -7.96 -17.04
CA PHE A 18 30.04 -7.91 -15.70
C PHE A 18 29.54 -6.51 -15.28
N SER A 19 29.55 -5.52 -16.20
CA SER A 19 28.78 -4.30 -16.00
C SER A 19 27.28 -4.66 -16.07
N GLY A 20 26.83 -5.39 -15.05
CA GLY A 20 25.44 -5.68 -14.85
C GLY A 20 24.68 -4.36 -14.82
N CYS A 21 23.81 -4.14 -15.80
CA CYS A 21 22.76 -3.15 -15.69
C CYS A 21 22.14 -3.30 -14.29
N ALA A 22 22.40 -2.37 -13.41
CA ALA A 22 21.54 -2.13 -12.27
C ALA A 22 20.20 -1.69 -12.88
N ALA A 23 19.37 -2.66 -13.26
CA ALA A 23 18.00 -2.41 -13.62
C ALA A 23 17.40 -1.74 -12.38
N GLY A 24 17.26 -0.42 -12.43
CA GLY A 24 16.54 0.33 -11.42
C GLY A 24 15.22 -0.41 -11.22
N LYS A 25 14.92 -0.82 -9.98
CA LYS A 25 13.64 -1.42 -9.67
C LYS A 25 12.58 -0.40 -10.07
N VAL A 26 11.90 -0.65 -11.18
CA VAL A 26 10.68 0.09 -11.50
C VAL A 26 9.72 -0.25 -10.37
N SER A 27 9.51 0.68 -9.47
CA SER A 27 8.55 0.51 -8.39
C SER A 27 7.15 0.57 -9.00
N VAL A 28 6.49 -0.57 -9.07
CA VAL A 28 5.08 -0.63 -9.47
C VAL A 28 4.27 -0.09 -8.31
N TRP A 29 3.58 1.01 -8.55
CA TRP A 29 2.68 1.60 -7.58
C TRP A 29 1.33 0.89 -7.60
N ARG A 30 0.70 0.84 -6.44
CA ARG A 30 -0.61 0.21 -6.25
C ARG A 30 -1.50 1.10 -5.42
N GLU A 31 -2.78 1.08 -5.76
CA GLU A 31 -3.84 1.62 -4.93
C GLU A 31 -4.40 0.49 -4.07
N TYR A 32 -4.34 0.68 -2.77
CA TYR A 32 -4.95 -0.20 -1.78
C TYR A 32 -6.16 0.47 -1.15
N LYS A 33 -7.23 -0.27 -0.95
CA LYS A 33 -8.40 0.16 -0.20
C LYS A 33 -8.66 -0.81 0.92
N VAL A 34 -8.70 -0.30 2.16
CA VAL A 34 -9.09 -1.06 3.35
C VAL A 34 -10.49 -0.63 3.76
N TYR A 35 -11.43 -1.55 3.71
CA TYR A 35 -12.83 -1.27 4.01
C TYR A 35 -13.11 -1.59 5.48
N CYS A 36 -13.37 -0.56 6.25
CA CYS A 36 -13.52 -0.58 7.70
C CYS A 36 -15.00 -0.37 8.05
N GLY A 37 -15.71 -1.42 8.42
CA GLY A 37 -17.07 -1.31 8.96
C GLY A 37 -17.07 -0.56 10.28
N MET A 38 -18.00 0.35 10.49
CA MET A 38 -18.11 1.14 11.71
C MET A 38 -19.05 0.52 12.74
N SER A 39 -19.50 -0.72 12.51
CA SER A 39 -20.31 -1.50 13.45
C SER A 39 -19.49 -2.66 14.00
N SER A 40 -19.62 -2.95 15.29
CA SER A 40 -18.99 -4.09 15.93
C SER A 40 -20.00 -4.81 16.82
N LYS A 41 -19.65 -5.95 17.39
CA LYS A 41 -20.48 -6.66 18.38
C LYS A 41 -20.74 -5.83 19.65
N HIS A 42 -19.89 -4.84 19.92
CA HIS A 42 -19.97 -3.99 21.09
C HIS A 42 -20.64 -2.64 20.82
N GLY A 43 -21.17 -2.45 19.64
CA GLY A 43 -21.79 -1.20 19.20
C GLY A 43 -21.03 -0.51 18.07
N GLU A 44 -21.34 0.74 17.83
CA GLU A 44 -20.73 1.53 16.78
C GLU A 44 -19.30 1.99 17.17
N VAL A 45 -18.37 1.93 16.23
CA VAL A 45 -17.02 2.52 16.39
C VAL A 45 -17.17 4.04 16.41
N SER A 46 -16.83 4.67 17.55
CA SER A 46 -16.90 6.12 17.65
C SER A 46 -15.83 6.81 16.80
N GLU A 47 -16.11 8.05 16.42
CA GLU A 47 -15.14 8.85 15.64
C GLU A 47 -13.81 9.04 16.38
N ASP A 48 -13.86 9.23 17.73
CA ASP A 48 -12.64 9.33 18.55
C ASP A 48 -11.83 8.03 18.56
N ALA A 49 -12.48 6.87 18.60
CA ALA A 49 -11.80 5.58 18.55
C ALA A 49 -11.19 5.36 17.18
N TRP A 50 -11.91 5.72 16.11
CA TRP A 50 -11.40 5.72 14.74
C TRP A 50 -10.18 6.63 14.59
N GLN A 51 -10.24 7.87 15.06
CA GLN A 51 -9.13 8.81 14.96
C GLN A 51 -7.89 8.29 15.67
N ARG A 52 -8.04 7.78 16.92
CA ARG A 52 -6.92 7.16 17.64
C ARG A 52 -6.31 5.97 16.91
N PHE A 53 -7.13 5.17 16.25
CA PHE A 53 -6.64 4.07 15.41
C PHE A 53 -5.82 4.59 14.23
N CYS A 54 -6.33 5.60 13.52
CA CYS A 54 -5.62 6.21 12.40
C CYS A 54 -4.27 6.78 12.84
N ASP A 55 -4.25 7.56 13.90
CA ASP A 55 -3.01 8.19 14.40
C ASP A 55 -1.97 7.15 14.82
N LYS A 56 -2.41 6.11 15.51
CA LYS A 56 -1.50 5.10 16.07
C LYS A 56 -1.01 4.10 15.05
N HIS A 57 -1.84 3.68 14.11
CA HIS A 57 -1.56 2.54 13.24
C HIS A 57 -1.41 2.92 11.77
N VAL A 58 -2.30 3.78 11.25
CA VAL A 58 -2.28 4.12 9.82
C VAL A 58 -1.19 5.13 9.54
N SER A 59 -1.15 6.24 10.29
CA SER A 59 -0.14 7.30 10.13
C SER A 59 1.28 6.79 10.40
N ALA A 60 1.45 5.89 11.37
CA ALA A 60 2.74 5.27 11.65
C ALA A 60 3.22 4.34 10.50
N ALA A 61 2.29 3.64 9.85
CA ALA A 61 2.62 2.76 8.73
C ALA A 61 2.82 3.52 7.41
N PHE A 62 2.10 4.62 7.21
CA PHE A 62 2.06 5.42 6.00
C PHE A 62 2.28 6.91 6.29
N PRO A 63 3.50 7.29 6.71
CA PRO A 63 3.83 8.68 7.07
C PRO A 63 3.76 9.64 5.87
N ASP A 64 3.90 9.12 4.65
CA ASP A 64 3.84 9.91 3.41
C ASP A 64 2.39 10.29 3.04
N GLY A 65 1.41 9.66 3.67
CA GLY A 65 0.00 10.02 3.54
C GLY A 65 -0.92 8.87 3.15
N TYR A 66 -2.19 9.10 3.41
CA TYR A 66 -3.33 8.27 3.04
C TYR A 66 -4.58 9.12 3.00
N THR A 67 -5.65 8.64 2.38
CA THR A 67 -6.94 9.32 2.34
C THR A 67 -7.99 8.47 3.03
N VAL A 68 -8.88 9.09 3.80
CA VAL A 68 -10.05 8.42 4.38
C VAL A 68 -11.31 8.93 3.70
N LEU A 69 -12.16 8.00 3.28
CA LEU A 69 -13.46 8.28 2.68
C LEU A 69 -14.55 7.72 3.58
N ASP A 70 -15.58 8.53 3.84
CA ASP A 70 -16.82 8.02 4.43
C ASP A 70 -17.61 7.24 3.37
N ALA A 71 -18.13 6.09 3.76
CA ALA A 71 -18.83 5.17 2.88
C ALA A 71 -20.04 4.53 3.56
N THR A 72 -20.88 3.92 2.76
CA THR A 72 -21.93 3.02 3.23
C THR A 72 -21.68 1.62 2.67
N GLY A 73 -21.55 0.65 3.57
CA GLY A 73 -21.41 -0.75 3.22
C GLY A 73 -22.74 -1.47 3.22
N TYR A 74 -22.87 -2.52 2.41
CA TYR A 74 -23.98 -3.46 2.42
C TYR A 74 -23.39 -4.87 2.50
N TRP A 75 -23.52 -5.49 3.66
CA TRP A 75 -22.92 -6.79 3.93
C TRP A 75 -24.01 -7.84 4.17
N ARG A 76 -23.76 -9.03 3.68
CA ARG A 76 -24.62 -10.18 3.95
C ARG A 76 -23.86 -11.19 4.81
N SER A 77 -24.46 -11.59 5.91
CA SER A 77 -23.96 -12.67 6.75
C SER A 77 -24.85 -13.89 6.54
N GLY A 78 -24.29 -14.95 5.94
CA GLY A 78 -25.05 -16.16 5.67
C GLY A 78 -26.22 -15.95 4.70
N THR A 79 -27.41 -16.42 5.10
CA THR A 79 -28.67 -16.34 4.33
C THR A 79 -29.48 -15.08 4.60
N ASP A 80 -29.04 -14.24 5.54
CA ASP A 80 -29.77 -13.05 5.95
C ASP A 80 -29.80 -11.98 4.85
N ALA A 81 -30.74 -11.04 4.98
CA ALA A 81 -30.79 -9.86 4.11
C ALA A 81 -29.50 -9.04 4.30
N ALA A 82 -29.07 -8.34 3.23
CA ALA A 82 -27.93 -7.46 3.32
C ALA A 82 -28.19 -6.34 4.34
N ALA A 83 -27.36 -6.27 5.37
CA ALA A 83 -27.39 -5.20 6.36
C ALA A 83 -26.64 -3.98 5.83
N LYS A 84 -27.25 -2.80 5.98
CA LYS A 84 -26.62 -1.51 5.68
C LYS A 84 -25.84 -1.05 6.91
N GLU A 85 -24.59 -0.66 6.74
CA GLU A 85 -23.78 -0.10 7.81
C GLU A 85 -22.95 1.10 7.34
N ARG A 86 -22.59 1.97 8.27
CA ARG A 86 -21.56 2.97 8.03
C ARG A 86 -20.22 2.28 7.84
N ALA A 87 -19.39 2.82 6.97
CA ALA A 87 -18.04 2.34 6.73
C ALA A 87 -17.09 3.50 6.48
N LYS A 88 -15.82 3.28 6.71
CA LYS A 88 -14.74 4.15 6.23
C LYS A 88 -13.81 3.35 5.33
N VAL A 89 -13.28 4.01 4.31
CA VAL A 89 -12.31 3.41 3.38
C VAL A 89 -10.98 4.14 3.53
N ILE A 90 -9.95 3.41 3.94
CA ILE A 90 -8.58 3.94 3.91
C ILE A 90 -8.04 3.66 2.51
N LEU A 91 -7.75 4.70 1.76
CA LEU A 91 -7.13 4.65 0.44
C LEU A 91 -5.65 4.99 0.57
N ILE A 92 -4.79 4.10 0.12
CA ILE A 92 -3.34 4.20 0.21
C ILE A 92 -2.76 3.96 -1.18
N VAL A 93 -1.98 4.92 -1.68
CA VAL A 93 -1.19 4.74 -2.90
C VAL A 93 0.26 4.54 -2.49
N ALA A 94 0.79 3.35 -2.73
CA ALA A 94 2.11 2.97 -2.25
C ALA A 94 2.78 1.95 -3.19
N PRO A 95 4.11 1.77 -3.12
CA PRO A 95 4.80 0.72 -3.85
C PRO A 95 4.23 -0.68 -3.55
N ALA A 96 4.36 -1.60 -4.51
CA ALA A 96 3.79 -2.95 -4.41
C ALA A 96 4.30 -3.75 -3.19
N ASP A 97 5.48 -3.46 -2.69
CA ASP A 97 6.07 -4.08 -1.50
C ASP A 97 5.44 -3.59 -0.18
N ALA A 98 4.63 -2.51 -0.23
CA ALA A 98 3.86 -2.04 0.93
C ALA A 98 2.69 -2.96 1.32
N ARG A 99 2.40 -4.01 0.53
CA ARG A 99 1.25 -4.90 0.74
C ARG A 99 1.14 -5.43 2.17
N GLU A 100 2.23 -5.90 2.76
CA GLU A 100 2.20 -6.44 4.12
C GLU A 100 1.94 -5.38 5.19
N LYS A 101 2.37 -4.14 4.98
CA LYS A 101 2.00 -3.01 5.85
C LYS A 101 0.50 -2.76 5.82
N VAL A 102 -0.11 -2.74 4.63
CA VAL A 102 -1.56 -2.59 4.47
C VAL A 102 -2.31 -3.71 5.16
N LEU A 103 -1.91 -4.97 4.95
CA LEU A 103 -2.53 -6.12 5.60
C LEU A 103 -2.36 -6.08 7.12
N SER A 104 -1.24 -5.57 7.63
CA SER A 104 -1.03 -5.39 9.07
C SER A 104 -2.02 -4.39 9.66
N VAL A 105 -2.25 -3.24 9.00
CA VAL A 105 -3.27 -2.25 9.40
C VAL A 105 -4.66 -2.89 9.41
N ALA A 106 -5.02 -3.63 8.36
CA ALA A 106 -6.31 -4.30 8.27
C ALA A 106 -6.52 -5.35 9.39
N ARG A 107 -5.50 -6.16 9.69
CA ARG A 107 -5.52 -7.12 10.80
C ARG A 107 -5.66 -6.44 12.15
N GLN A 108 -4.97 -5.30 12.33
CA GLN A 108 -5.07 -4.53 13.57
C GLN A 108 -6.45 -3.93 13.74
N TYR A 109 -7.05 -3.34 12.67
CA TYR A 109 -8.42 -2.84 12.70
C TYR A 109 -9.40 -3.94 13.08
N ARG A 110 -9.30 -5.12 12.44
CA ARG A 110 -10.13 -6.27 12.74
C ARG A 110 -10.07 -6.66 14.22
N LYS A 111 -8.87 -6.62 14.80
CA LYS A 111 -8.61 -6.99 16.20
C LYS A 111 -9.17 -5.95 17.16
N ASP A 112 -8.86 -4.67 16.94
CA ASP A 112 -9.17 -3.59 17.88
C ASP A 112 -10.68 -3.32 17.96
N PHE A 113 -11.40 -3.55 16.86
CA PHE A 113 -12.84 -3.29 16.78
C PHE A 113 -13.70 -4.56 16.62
N ASP A 114 -13.12 -5.72 16.94
CA ASP A 114 -13.80 -7.04 16.90
C ASP A 114 -14.61 -7.27 15.60
N GLN A 115 -14.00 -6.90 14.46
CA GLN A 115 -14.61 -7.08 13.17
C GLN A 115 -14.53 -8.55 12.75
N SER A 116 -15.63 -9.10 12.21
CA SER A 116 -15.62 -10.46 11.65
C SER A 116 -14.75 -10.55 10.41
N VAL A 117 -14.77 -9.53 9.57
CA VAL A 117 -13.99 -9.45 8.33
C VAL A 117 -13.58 -7.99 8.05
N VAL A 118 -12.42 -7.80 7.46
CA VAL A 118 -11.98 -6.54 6.85
C VAL A 118 -11.55 -6.84 5.42
N LEU A 119 -12.24 -6.24 4.45
CA LEU A 119 -11.90 -6.39 3.04
C LEU A 119 -10.74 -5.47 2.70
N VAL A 120 -9.79 -5.99 1.94
CA VAL A 120 -8.71 -5.20 1.32
C VAL A 120 -8.72 -5.47 -0.17
N SER A 121 -8.84 -4.43 -0.97
CA SER A 121 -8.64 -4.51 -2.42
C SER A 121 -7.33 -3.86 -2.83
N CYS A 122 -6.79 -4.28 -3.96
CA CYS A 122 -5.54 -3.79 -4.52
C CYS A 122 -5.64 -3.76 -6.04
N SER A 123 -5.25 -2.65 -6.63
CA SER A 123 -5.14 -2.47 -8.09
C SER A 123 -3.80 -1.82 -8.45
N GLU A 124 -3.34 -2.01 -9.67
CA GLU A 124 -2.20 -1.25 -10.18
C GLU A 124 -2.60 0.21 -10.35
N ALA A 125 -1.67 1.12 -10.07
CA ALA A 125 -1.90 2.54 -10.17
C ALA A 125 -0.74 3.19 -10.94
N GLU A 126 -1.09 3.91 -12.00
CA GLU A 126 -0.18 4.88 -12.60
C GLU A 126 -0.31 6.17 -11.80
N THR A 127 0.81 6.65 -11.27
CA THR A 127 0.80 7.82 -10.37
C THR A 127 1.70 8.90 -10.90
N VAL A 128 1.20 10.13 -10.91
CA VAL A 128 1.96 11.34 -11.22
C VAL A 128 1.83 12.28 -10.03
N VAL A 129 2.95 12.71 -9.50
CA VAL A 129 2.97 13.75 -8.46
C VAL A 129 3.15 15.09 -9.15
N VAL A 130 2.16 15.96 -9.02
CA VAL A 130 2.25 17.36 -9.49
C VAL A 130 2.63 18.22 -8.30
N SER A 131 3.80 18.82 -8.33
CA SER A 131 4.31 19.71 -7.28
C SER A 131 4.31 21.17 -7.74
N ALA A 132 4.41 22.09 -6.79
CA ALA A 132 4.55 23.50 -7.11
C ALA A 132 5.77 23.81 -7.99
N LYS A 133 6.81 22.96 -7.90
CA LYS A 133 8.02 23.09 -8.74
C LYS A 133 7.78 22.73 -10.21
N ASP A 134 6.75 21.93 -10.49
CA ASP A 134 6.41 21.53 -11.86
C ASP A 134 5.63 22.63 -12.59
N ALA A 135 5.09 23.63 -11.86
CA ALA A 135 4.39 24.78 -12.41
C ALA A 135 5.35 25.85 -12.97
N ASP A 136 6.61 25.85 -12.55
CA ASP A 136 7.63 26.82 -12.95
C ASP A 136 8.51 26.32 -14.12
N GLY A 137 8.05 25.29 -14.81
CA GLY A 137 8.71 24.69 -15.98
C GLY A 137 8.78 25.66 -17.16
N LYS A 138 9.81 26.53 -17.16
CA LYS A 138 10.40 27.16 -18.32
C LYS A 138 11.79 26.62 -18.56
#